data_c8df57a83636b756573a81869a5bf190
#
_entry.id   c8df57a83636b756573a81869a5bf190
#
_cell.length_a   1.000
_cell.length_b   1.000
_cell.length_c   1.000
_cell.angle_alpha   90.00
_cell.angle_beta   90.00
_cell.angle_gamma   90.00
#
_symmetry.space_group_name_H-M   'P 1'
#
loop_
_entity.id
_entity.type
_entity.pdbx_description
1 polymer ?
#
loop_
_entity_poly.entity_id
_entity_poly.type
_entity_poly.pdbx_seq_one_letter_code
_entity_poly.pdbx_strand_id
1 'polypeptide(L)'
;MPPRRQRPRESPALVAFGRQMRRMREAKDVKQETIAHLTKVSGPQVSRIENGKKRATRSFVIAVDDYLEAGGSLISLLEDLNKDGHPVPIWFDWPQVESDAVMLVDWENSVVPGLAQTPAYALAMLRGNQEAVDARIGRQAVLTRDDGLTSPTVLFLLDEHVLYNLVGTAQTMEEQLEHLLEVGLLPNITIQVVLGSGEHEGVLGSFVVATMEDRSEVAYIEAAVRGITTDNPTDLSILARTLVELRSRALTQAMSRELIRKVIQEKWT
;
A
#
# COMPACT_ATOMS: atom_id res chain seq x y z
N MET A 1 -6.75 27.26 22.24
CA MET A 1 -7.73 26.70 21.29
C MET A 1 -6.96 25.72 20.42
N PRO A 2 -7.27 24.43 20.40
CA PRO A 2 -6.60 23.50 19.50
C PRO A 2 -6.97 23.85 18.05
N PRO A 3 -6.05 23.70 17.07
CA PRO A 3 -6.34 23.99 15.69
C PRO A 3 -7.44 23.06 15.19
N ARG A 4 -8.47 23.63 14.55
CA ARG A 4 -9.54 22.86 13.90
C ARG A 4 -8.90 21.89 12.90
N ARG A 5 -9.12 20.58 13.06
CA ARG A 5 -8.84 19.55 12.06
C ARG A 5 -9.38 20.03 10.71
N GLN A 6 -8.49 20.38 9.79
CA GLN A 6 -8.87 20.56 8.40
C GLN A 6 -9.27 19.19 7.87
N ARG A 7 -10.56 19.01 7.57
CA ARG A 7 -11.02 17.83 6.83
C ARG A 7 -10.25 17.78 5.51
N PRO A 8 -9.74 16.62 5.13
CA PRO A 8 -9.10 16.45 3.81
C PRO A 8 -10.03 16.99 2.73
N ARG A 9 -9.51 17.82 1.85
CA ARG A 9 -10.29 18.30 0.69
C ARG A 9 -10.57 17.10 -0.21
N GLU A 10 -11.85 16.75 -0.37
CA GLU A 10 -12.30 15.77 -1.34
C GLU A 10 -11.75 16.17 -2.72
N SER A 11 -11.19 15.20 -3.46
CA SER A 11 -10.72 15.46 -4.82
C SER A 11 -11.92 15.80 -5.72
N PRO A 12 -11.97 16.98 -6.35
CA PRO A 12 -13.07 17.34 -7.23
C PRO A 12 -13.28 16.32 -8.36
N ALA A 13 -12.21 15.71 -8.81
CA ALA A 13 -12.20 14.74 -9.88
C ALA A 13 -12.82 13.40 -9.45
N LEU A 14 -12.48 12.89 -8.27
CA LEU A 14 -13.13 11.69 -7.71
C LEU A 14 -14.61 11.92 -7.40
N VAL A 15 -14.95 13.11 -6.92
CA VAL A 15 -16.36 13.49 -6.69
C VAL A 15 -17.12 13.53 -8.00
N ALA A 16 -16.53 14.05 -9.08
CA ALA A 16 -17.13 14.07 -10.40
C ALA A 16 -17.36 12.66 -10.96
N PHE A 17 -16.34 11.78 -10.86
CA PHE A 17 -16.44 10.36 -11.22
C PHE A 17 -17.55 9.66 -10.45
N GLY A 18 -17.52 9.75 -9.13
CA GLY A 18 -18.50 9.10 -8.27
C GLY A 18 -19.94 9.56 -8.53
N ARG A 19 -20.13 10.85 -8.76
CA ARG A 19 -21.44 11.42 -9.16
C ARG A 19 -21.92 10.88 -10.49
N GLN A 20 -21.03 10.77 -11.48
CA GLN A 20 -21.39 10.25 -12.80
C GLN A 20 -21.77 8.77 -12.72
N MET A 21 -20.97 7.95 -12.03
CA MET A 21 -21.29 6.55 -11.79
C MET A 21 -22.64 6.40 -11.07
N ARG A 22 -22.88 7.18 -10.02
CA ARG A 22 -24.15 7.18 -9.29
C ARG A 22 -25.33 7.53 -10.20
N ARG A 23 -25.22 8.57 -11.03
CA ARG A 23 -26.26 8.96 -12.00
C ARG A 23 -26.61 7.83 -12.96
N MET A 24 -25.59 7.15 -13.51
CA MET A 24 -25.80 6.04 -14.43
C MET A 24 -26.48 4.86 -13.74
N ARG A 25 -26.08 4.54 -12.51
CA ARG A 25 -26.71 3.50 -11.69
C ARG A 25 -28.18 3.83 -11.38
N GLU A 26 -28.47 5.04 -10.92
CA GLU A 26 -29.83 5.50 -10.60
C GLU A 26 -30.72 5.57 -11.84
N ALA A 27 -30.18 5.95 -12.99
CA ALA A 27 -30.91 5.97 -14.26
C ALA A 27 -31.40 4.58 -14.71
N LYS A 28 -30.72 3.51 -14.26
CA LYS A 28 -31.11 2.10 -14.49
C LYS A 28 -31.84 1.46 -13.30
N ASP A 29 -32.20 2.25 -12.28
CA ASP A 29 -32.85 1.78 -11.04
C ASP A 29 -32.08 0.66 -10.34
N VAL A 30 -30.75 0.68 -10.42
CA VAL A 30 -29.85 -0.30 -9.82
C VAL A 30 -29.49 0.13 -8.40
N LYS A 31 -29.53 -0.80 -7.41
CA LYS A 31 -29.13 -0.54 -6.02
C LYS A 31 -27.62 -0.64 -5.84
N GLN A 32 -27.07 0.05 -4.84
CA GLN A 32 -25.64 -0.05 -4.49
C GLN A 32 -25.24 -1.49 -4.13
N GLU A 33 -26.14 -2.26 -3.48
CA GLU A 33 -25.93 -3.67 -3.13
C GLU A 33 -25.72 -4.54 -4.37
N THR A 34 -26.41 -4.24 -5.48
CA THR A 34 -26.22 -4.96 -6.74
C THR A 34 -24.81 -4.74 -7.30
N ILE A 35 -24.35 -3.49 -7.28
CA ILE A 35 -22.97 -3.16 -7.68
C ILE A 35 -21.95 -3.82 -6.74
N ALA A 36 -22.22 -3.80 -5.43
CA ALA A 36 -21.38 -4.44 -4.43
C ALA A 36 -21.20 -5.95 -4.70
N HIS A 37 -22.31 -6.64 -4.96
CA HIS A 37 -22.30 -8.06 -5.33
C HIS A 37 -21.56 -8.35 -6.64
N LEU A 38 -21.83 -7.55 -7.67
CA LEU A 38 -21.19 -7.67 -8.98
C LEU A 38 -19.67 -7.56 -8.88
N THR A 39 -19.20 -6.57 -8.10
CA THR A 39 -17.78 -6.21 -8.02
C THR A 39 -17.06 -6.83 -6.83
N LYS A 40 -17.75 -7.66 -6.03
CA LYS A 40 -17.24 -8.31 -4.82
C LYS A 40 -16.66 -7.33 -3.79
N VAL A 41 -17.23 -6.13 -3.71
CA VAL A 41 -16.90 -5.15 -2.66
C VAL A 41 -18.08 -4.97 -1.71
N SER A 42 -17.86 -4.33 -0.55
CA SER A 42 -18.95 -4.04 0.38
C SER A 42 -19.83 -2.86 -0.08
N GLY A 43 -21.11 -2.84 0.32
CA GLY A 43 -22.01 -1.71 0.04
C GLY A 43 -21.45 -0.36 0.50
N PRO A 44 -20.87 -0.25 1.71
CA PRO A 44 -20.17 0.95 2.16
C PRO A 44 -19.02 1.39 1.24
N GLN A 45 -18.33 0.44 0.59
CA GLN A 45 -17.27 0.79 -0.38
C GLN A 45 -17.85 1.42 -1.64
N VAL A 46 -18.93 0.85 -2.20
CA VAL A 46 -19.64 1.45 -3.34
C VAL A 46 -20.09 2.87 -3.00
N SER A 47 -20.68 3.06 -1.82
CA SER A 47 -21.10 4.39 -1.35
C SER A 47 -19.93 5.37 -1.26
N ARG A 48 -18.75 4.94 -0.78
CA ARG A 48 -17.55 5.79 -0.73
C ARG A 48 -17.06 6.17 -2.13
N ILE A 49 -17.10 5.24 -3.09
CA ILE A 49 -16.74 5.53 -4.49
C ILE A 49 -17.69 6.57 -5.08
N GLU A 50 -19.00 6.39 -4.93
CA GLU A 50 -20.01 7.32 -5.45
C GLU A 50 -19.92 8.72 -4.82
N ASN A 51 -19.44 8.81 -3.60
CA ASN A 51 -19.24 10.09 -2.90
C ASN A 51 -17.82 10.67 -3.11
N GLY A 52 -16.99 10.07 -3.96
CA GLY A 52 -15.63 10.53 -4.20
C GLY A 52 -14.67 10.38 -3.02
N LYS A 53 -15.04 9.55 -2.04
CA LYS A 53 -14.25 9.27 -0.84
C LYS A 53 -13.34 8.05 -0.99
N LYS A 54 -13.52 7.29 -2.04
CA LYS A 54 -12.68 6.15 -2.43
C LYS A 54 -12.55 6.14 -3.94
N ARG A 55 -11.35 5.80 -4.42
CA ARG A 55 -11.09 5.58 -5.83
C ARG A 55 -11.59 4.19 -6.23
N ALA A 56 -12.20 4.11 -7.42
CA ALA A 56 -12.54 2.82 -8.01
C ALA A 56 -11.31 2.19 -8.66
N THR A 57 -11.11 0.89 -8.48
CA THR A 57 -10.10 0.14 -9.25
C THR A 57 -10.55 0.02 -10.72
N ARG A 58 -9.61 -0.21 -11.63
CA ARG A 58 -9.93 -0.38 -13.06
C ARG A 58 -10.87 -1.57 -13.27
N SER A 59 -10.65 -2.68 -12.57
CA SER A 59 -11.53 -3.87 -12.63
C SER A 59 -12.94 -3.58 -12.17
N PHE A 60 -13.10 -2.83 -11.07
CA PHE A 60 -14.40 -2.37 -10.58
C PHE A 60 -15.10 -1.53 -11.65
N VAL A 61 -14.40 -0.56 -12.25
CA VAL A 61 -14.98 0.34 -13.25
C VAL A 61 -15.39 -0.40 -14.51
N ILE A 62 -14.59 -1.35 -15.00
CA ILE A 62 -14.94 -2.19 -16.15
C ILE A 62 -16.23 -2.97 -15.87
N ALA A 63 -16.31 -3.65 -14.72
CA ALA A 63 -17.50 -4.45 -14.37
C ALA A 63 -18.77 -3.58 -14.24
N VAL A 64 -18.64 -2.36 -13.69
CA VAL A 64 -19.76 -1.43 -13.55
C VAL A 64 -20.15 -0.81 -14.90
N ASP A 65 -19.18 -0.44 -15.73
CA ASP A 65 -19.41 0.12 -17.07
C ASP A 65 -20.18 -0.89 -17.95
N ASP A 66 -19.72 -2.16 -17.97
CA ASP A 66 -20.39 -3.24 -18.69
C ASP A 66 -21.81 -3.48 -18.17
N TYR A 67 -21.98 -3.61 -16.86
CA TYR A 67 -23.28 -3.89 -16.25
C TYR A 67 -24.29 -2.76 -16.46
N LEU A 68 -23.83 -1.52 -16.39
CA LEU A 68 -24.65 -0.34 -16.64
C LEU A 68 -24.78 0.00 -18.14
N GLU A 69 -24.14 -0.79 -19.03
CA GLU A 69 -24.09 -0.52 -20.48
C GLU A 69 -23.66 0.93 -20.77
N ALA A 70 -22.64 1.39 -20.05
CA ALA A 70 -22.17 2.77 -20.11
C ALA A 70 -21.28 3.04 -21.36
N GLY A 71 -21.02 2.00 -22.16
CA GLY A 71 -20.31 2.12 -23.44
C GLY A 71 -18.87 2.63 -23.33
N GLY A 72 -18.17 2.29 -22.24
CA GLY A 72 -16.80 2.71 -21.99
C GLY A 72 -16.67 4.10 -21.37
N SER A 73 -17.79 4.80 -21.09
CA SER A 73 -17.74 6.18 -20.59
C SER A 73 -17.16 6.30 -19.18
N LEU A 74 -17.43 5.35 -18.29
CA LEU A 74 -16.81 5.33 -16.96
C LEU A 74 -15.33 4.96 -17.05
N ILE A 75 -14.96 4.08 -17.98
CA ILE A 75 -13.55 3.70 -18.21
C ILE A 75 -12.79 4.91 -18.73
N SER A 76 -13.30 5.60 -19.75
CA SER A 76 -12.68 6.82 -20.28
C SER A 76 -12.53 7.90 -19.21
N LEU A 77 -13.56 8.10 -18.39
CA LEU A 77 -13.52 9.07 -17.31
C LEU A 77 -12.45 8.71 -16.26
N LEU A 78 -12.29 7.42 -15.93
CA LEU A 78 -11.21 6.96 -15.04
C LEU A 78 -9.83 7.19 -15.66
N GLU A 79 -9.68 6.94 -16.98
CA GLU A 79 -8.43 7.17 -17.71
C GLU A 79 -8.09 8.66 -17.79
N ASP A 80 -9.05 9.53 -17.98
CA ASP A 80 -8.86 10.98 -17.98
C ASP A 80 -8.45 11.48 -16.60
N LEU A 81 -9.02 10.94 -15.52
CA LEU A 81 -8.56 11.19 -14.15
C LEU A 81 -7.08 10.83 -13.94
N ASN A 82 -6.59 9.85 -14.70
CA ASN A 82 -5.20 9.42 -14.64
C ASN A 82 -4.27 10.29 -15.51
N LYS A 83 -4.78 10.87 -16.60
CA LYS A 83 -3.99 11.69 -17.55
C LYS A 83 -3.75 13.12 -17.06
N ASP A 84 -4.69 13.70 -16.34
CA ASP A 84 -4.63 15.12 -15.96
C ASP A 84 -3.59 15.45 -14.87
N GLY A 85 -2.76 14.49 -14.49
CA GLY A 85 -1.65 14.73 -13.57
C GLY A 85 -2.06 15.40 -12.25
N HIS A 86 -3.35 15.48 -11.96
CA HIS A 86 -3.83 15.84 -10.65
C HIS A 86 -3.65 14.63 -9.75
N PRO A 87 -2.50 14.54 -9.05
CA PRO A 87 -2.41 13.55 -8.01
C PRO A 87 -3.50 13.93 -7.01
N VAL A 88 -4.59 13.16 -6.99
CA VAL A 88 -5.27 12.98 -5.73
C VAL A 88 -4.12 12.72 -4.76
N PRO A 89 -4.06 13.36 -3.58
CA PRO A 89 -3.06 13.00 -2.60
C PRO A 89 -3.27 11.53 -2.24
N ILE A 90 -2.53 10.70 -2.86
CA ILE A 90 -2.73 9.25 -3.01
C ILE A 90 -2.41 8.54 -1.70
N TRP A 91 -1.57 9.15 -0.85
CA TRP A 91 -1.34 8.73 0.52
C TRP A 91 -2.61 8.73 1.40
N PHE A 92 -3.69 9.33 0.93
CA PHE A 92 -5.01 9.25 1.53
C PHE A 92 -5.75 7.94 1.22
N ASP A 93 -5.49 7.34 0.07
CA ASP A 93 -6.17 6.12 -0.37
C ASP A 93 -5.37 4.86 -0.04
N TRP A 94 -4.02 4.97 0.07
CA TRP A 94 -3.16 3.82 0.30
C TRP A 94 -3.48 3.05 1.59
N PRO A 95 -3.70 3.68 2.76
CA PRO A 95 -4.10 2.97 3.97
C PRO A 95 -5.39 2.15 3.80
N GLN A 96 -6.30 2.57 2.93
CA GLN A 96 -7.50 1.81 2.64
C GLN A 96 -7.21 0.62 1.71
N VAL A 97 -6.38 0.83 0.67
CA VAL A 97 -5.91 -0.27 -0.19
C VAL A 97 -5.18 -1.32 0.63
N GLU A 98 -4.25 -0.89 1.48
CA GLU A 98 -3.51 -1.74 2.42
C GLU A 98 -4.45 -2.52 3.35
N SER A 99 -5.48 -1.83 3.86
CA SER A 99 -6.51 -2.46 4.70
C SER A 99 -7.37 -3.47 3.96
N ASP A 100 -7.67 -3.29 2.69
CA ASP A 100 -8.56 -4.16 1.92
C ASP A 100 -7.78 -5.32 1.21
N ALA A 101 -6.45 -5.28 1.20
CA ALA A 101 -5.60 -6.24 0.52
C ALA A 101 -5.65 -7.63 1.15
N VAL A 102 -5.56 -8.66 0.31
CA VAL A 102 -5.37 -10.07 0.72
C VAL A 102 -3.90 -10.48 0.65
N MET A 103 -3.10 -9.76 -0.12
CA MET A 103 -1.65 -9.94 -0.17
C MET A 103 -0.95 -8.59 -0.37
N LEU A 104 0.18 -8.42 0.30
CA LEU A 104 1.07 -7.27 0.17
C LEU A 104 2.48 -7.77 -0.14
N VAL A 105 3.09 -7.20 -1.17
CA VAL A 105 4.53 -7.37 -1.45
C VAL A 105 5.16 -5.99 -1.39
N ASP A 106 6.02 -5.81 -0.41
CA ASP A 106 6.63 -4.52 -0.06
C ASP A 106 8.14 -4.61 -0.29
N TRP A 107 8.64 -3.80 -1.19
CA TRP A 107 10.06 -3.63 -1.47
C TRP A 107 10.57 -2.32 -0.89
N GLU A 108 11.55 -2.43 -0.02
CA GLU A 108 12.21 -1.29 0.60
C GLU A 108 13.71 -1.28 0.36
N ASN A 109 14.21 -0.22 -0.24
CA ASN A 109 15.62 -0.09 -0.58
C ASN A 109 16.44 0.74 0.42
N SER A 110 15.81 1.44 1.36
CA SER A 110 16.53 2.39 2.22
C SER A 110 16.05 2.42 3.68
N VAL A 111 14.81 2.06 3.95
CA VAL A 111 14.21 2.13 5.29
C VAL A 111 13.41 0.87 5.61
N VAL A 112 13.06 0.67 6.87
CA VAL A 112 12.17 -0.43 7.27
C VAL A 112 10.74 -0.12 6.80
N PRO A 113 9.99 -1.10 6.24
CA PRO A 113 8.59 -0.92 5.84
C PRO A 113 7.73 -0.33 6.95
N GLY A 114 6.84 0.60 6.59
CA GLY A 114 5.99 1.28 7.57
C GLY A 114 5.17 0.36 8.46
N LEU A 115 4.72 -0.78 7.92
CA LEU A 115 3.98 -1.81 8.67
C LEU A 115 4.83 -2.61 9.66
N ALA A 116 6.16 -2.53 9.57
CA ALA A 116 7.09 -3.25 10.44
C ALA A 116 7.95 -2.30 11.29
N GLN A 117 7.62 -1.02 11.39
CA GLN A 117 8.36 -0.05 12.20
C GLN A 117 7.97 -0.08 13.66
N THR A 118 8.96 0.08 14.55
CA THR A 118 8.72 0.41 15.95
C THR A 118 8.29 1.87 16.12
N PRO A 119 7.61 2.25 17.22
CA PRO A 119 7.29 3.64 17.50
C PRO A 119 8.51 4.57 17.51
N ALA A 120 9.64 4.10 18.06
CA ALA A 120 10.89 4.88 18.14
C ALA A 120 11.50 5.13 16.75
N TYR A 121 11.54 4.09 15.90
CA TYR A 121 12.00 4.22 14.52
C TYR A 121 11.08 5.15 13.70
N ALA A 122 9.75 4.94 13.80
CA ALA A 122 8.77 5.79 13.14
C ALA A 122 8.87 7.26 13.58
N LEU A 123 9.12 7.51 14.88
CA LEU A 123 9.28 8.87 15.42
C LEU A 123 10.50 9.58 14.82
N ALA A 124 11.62 8.87 14.69
CA ALA A 124 12.82 9.39 14.04
C ALA A 124 12.58 9.69 12.56
N MET A 125 11.95 8.77 11.82
CA MET A 125 11.59 8.94 10.41
C MET A 125 10.62 10.12 10.18
N LEU A 126 9.66 10.30 11.07
CA LEU A 126 8.61 11.33 10.97
C LEU A 126 8.99 12.62 11.70
N ARG A 127 10.28 12.79 12.03
CA ARG A 127 10.85 14.01 12.62
C ARG A 127 10.10 14.49 13.86
N GLY A 128 9.72 13.55 14.73
CA GLY A 128 9.04 13.85 16.00
C GLY A 128 7.54 14.14 15.88
N ASN A 129 6.91 13.90 14.74
CA ASN A 129 5.46 14.08 14.57
C ASN A 129 4.69 12.90 15.17
N GLN A 130 4.27 13.02 16.43
CA GLN A 130 3.58 11.95 17.17
C GLN A 130 2.23 11.55 16.53
N GLU A 131 1.45 12.49 16.00
CA GLU A 131 0.17 12.17 15.32
C GLU A 131 0.39 11.26 14.10
N ALA A 132 1.46 11.53 13.35
CA ALA A 132 1.83 10.69 12.20
C ALA A 132 2.37 9.33 12.62
N VAL A 133 3.09 9.25 13.76
CA VAL A 133 3.53 7.99 14.36
C VAL A 133 2.32 7.15 14.77
N ASP A 134 1.40 7.73 15.54
CA ASP A 134 0.20 7.02 16.01
C ASP A 134 -0.63 6.49 14.84
N ALA A 135 -0.77 7.28 13.78
CA ALA A 135 -1.44 6.85 12.55
C ALA A 135 -0.70 5.70 11.86
N ARG A 136 0.64 5.73 11.81
CA ARG A 136 1.47 4.67 11.21
C ARG A 136 1.39 3.37 12.00
N ILE A 137 1.54 3.44 13.32
CA ILE A 137 1.46 2.27 14.20
C ILE A 137 0.05 1.68 14.18
N GLY A 138 -0.99 2.52 14.16
CA GLY A 138 -2.37 2.06 14.05
C GLY A 138 -2.68 1.25 12.79
N ARG A 139 -1.96 1.49 11.68
CA ARG A 139 -2.10 0.70 10.45
C ARG A 139 -1.56 -0.73 10.58
N GLN A 140 -0.62 -0.97 11.47
CA GLN A 140 -0.02 -2.29 11.67
C GLN A 140 -1.03 -3.35 12.15
N ALA A 141 -2.19 -2.93 12.67
CA ALA A 141 -3.29 -3.82 12.99
C ALA A 141 -3.73 -4.70 11.80
N VAL A 142 -3.43 -4.28 10.56
CA VAL A 142 -3.69 -5.08 9.35
C VAL A 142 -2.95 -6.42 9.37
N LEU A 143 -1.79 -6.50 10.00
CA LEU A 143 -0.95 -7.71 10.03
C LEU A 143 -1.53 -8.82 10.91
N THR A 144 -2.34 -8.46 11.92
CA THR A 144 -2.89 -9.37 12.93
C THR A 144 -4.37 -9.11 13.17
N ARG A 145 -5.17 -9.04 12.11
CA ARG A 145 -6.59 -8.69 12.20
C ARG A 145 -7.39 -9.58 13.11
N ASP A 146 -8.29 -8.97 13.87
CA ASP A 146 -9.25 -9.61 14.75
C ASP A 146 -10.70 -9.18 14.46
N ASP A 147 -10.91 -8.54 13.30
CA ASP A 147 -12.18 -7.94 12.87
C ASP A 147 -13.05 -8.87 12.01
N GLY A 148 -12.70 -10.17 11.97
CA GLY A 148 -13.38 -11.19 11.16
C GLY A 148 -12.93 -11.23 9.70
N LEU A 149 -11.98 -10.37 9.31
CA LEU A 149 -11.28 -10.45 8.03
C LEU A 149 -10.00 -11.28 8.19
N THR A 150 -9.59 -11.96 7.12
CA THR A 150 -8.31 -12.67 7.13
C THR A 150 -7.16 -11.66 7.00
N SER A 151 -6.14 -11.78 7.86
CA SER A 151 -4.93 -10.98 7.72
C SER A 151 -4.28 -11.25 6.37
N PRO A 152 -3.75 -10.22 5.67
CA PRO A 152 -3.11 -10.42 4.39
C PRO A 152 -1.85 -11.28 4.50
N THR A 153 -1.52 -12.01 3.45
CA THR A 153 -0.18 -12.55 3.29
C THR A 153 0.78 -11.41 2.95
N VAL A 154 1.85 -11.25 3.71
CA VAL A 154 2.80 -10.14 3.52
C VAL A 154 4.19 -10.68 3.24
N LEU A 155 4.81 -10.17 2.19
CA LEU A 155 6.22 -10.36 1.88
C LEU A 155 6.93 -9.00 1.99
N PHE A 156 7.80 -8.87 2.97
CA PHE A 156 8.76 -7.76 3.05
C PHE A 156 10.07 -8.19 2.37
N LEU A 157 10.40 -7.52 1.29
CA LEU A 157 11.70 -7.60 0.62
C LEU A 157 12.51 -6.36 1.03
N LEU A 158 13.63 -6.57 1.69
CA LEU A 158 14.48 -5.51 2.19
C LEU A 158 15.81 -5.53 1.47
N ASP A 159 16.25 -4.40 0.92
CA ASP A 159 17.65 -4.27 0.54
C ASP A 159 18.53 -4.42 1.78
N GLU A 160 19.70 -5.03 1.64
CA GLU A 160 20.65 -5.18 2.73
C GLU A 160 21.02 -3.84 3.38
N HIS A 161 21.04 -2.75 2.61
CA HIS A 161 21.32 -1.40 3.11
C HIS A 161 20.35 -0.94 4.21
N VAL A 162 19.09 -1.40 4.19
CA VAL A 162 18.10 -1.11 5.23
C VAL A 162 18.59 -1.51 6.61
N LEU A 163 19.35 -2.61 6.72
CA LEU A 163 19.88 -3.11 7.98
C LEU A 163 21.03 -2.25 8.53
N TYR A 164 21.70 -1.51 7.67
CA TYR A 164 22.88 -0.70 7.99
C TYR A 164 22.63 0.80 8.01
N ASN A 165 21.49 1.25 7.50
CA ASN A 165 21.13 2.66 7.43
C ASN A 165 20.66 3.17 8.80
N LEU A 166 21.42 4.10 9.41
CA LEU A 166 21.10 4.63 10.73
C LEU A 166 19.85 5.52 10.67
N VAL A 167 18.82 5.11 11.40
CA VAL A 167 17.62 5.90 11.69
C VAL A 167 17.49 6.07 13.20
N GLY A 168 17.47 7.29 13.67
CA GLY A 168 17.47 7.59 15.09
C GLY A 168 18.84 7.33 15.74
N THR A 169 18.93 6.41 16.67
CA THR A 169 20.13 6.03 17.41
C THR A 169 20.50 4.55 17.16
N ALA A 170 21.69 4.12 17.58
CA ALA A 170 22.07 2.70 17.54
C ALA A 170 21.03 1.83 18.27
N GLN A 171 20.59 2.25 19.46
CA GLN A 171 19.55 1.56 20.20
C GLN A 171 18.22 1.49 19.44
N THR A 172 17.82 2.57 18.75
CA THR A 172 16.61 2.56 17.89
C THR A 172 16.73 1.52 16.79
N MET A 173 17.93 1.37 16.20
CA MET A 173 18.17 0.36 15.17
C MET A 173 18.18 -1.06 15.72
N GLU A 174 18.80 -1.28 16.87
CA GLU A 174 18.79 -2.57 17.58
C GLU A 174 17.35 -3.02 17.84
N GLU A 175 16.55 -2.19 18.53
CA GLU A 175 15.15 -2.47 18.83
C GLU A 175 14.31 -2.70 17.55
N GLN A 176 14.58 -1.96 16.50
CA GLN A 176 13.88 -2.10 15.23
C GLN A 176 14.20 -3.43 14.51
N LEU A 177 15.45 -3.84 14.50
CA LEU A 177 15.86 -5.09 13.88
C LEU A 177 15.40 -6.31 14.68
N GLU A 178 15.40 -6.23 16.03
CA GLU A 178 14.79 -7.25 16.88
C GLU A 178 13.29 -7.37 16.59
N HIS A 179 12.59 -6.25 16.48
CA HIS A 179 11.16 -6.24 16.10
C HIS A 179 10.90 -6.87 14.72
N LEU A 180 11.78 -6.67 13.75
CA LEU A 180 11.68 -7.38 12.45
C LEU A 180 11.76 -8.90 12.63
N LEU A 181 12.62 -9.39 13.52
CA LEU A 181 12.72 -10.82 13.81
C LEU A 181 11.42 -11.35 14.44
N GLU A 182 10.79 -10.57 15.34
CA GLU A 182 9.51 -10.92 15.96
C GLU A 182 8.36 -10.93 14.95
N VAL A 183 8.21 -9.87 14.14
CA VAL A 183 7.20 -9.75 13.07
C VAL A 183 7.34 -10.90 12.08
N GLY A 184 8.57 -11.29 11.74
CA GLY A 184 8.85 -12.42 10.85
C GLY A 184 8.52 -13.81 11.42
N LEU A 185 8.02 -13.91 12.67
CA LEU A 185 7.48 -15.14 13.25
C LEU A 185 5.97 -15.31 12.99
N LEU A 186 5.28 -14.26 12.57
CA LEU A 186 3.86 -14.32 12.24
C LEU A 186 3.64 -15.24 11.02
N PRO A 187 2.64 -16.12 11.05
CA PRO A 187 2.47 -17.17 10.03
C PRO A 187 2.16 -16.64 8.63
N ASN A 188 1.61 -15.44 8.55
CA ASN A 188 1.26 -14.75 7.30
C ASN A 188 2.35 -13.80 6.79
N ILE A 189 3.49 -13.68 7.50
CA ILE A 189 4.56 -12.73 7.16
C ILE A 189 5.84 -13.46 6.76
N THR A 190 6.42 -13.03 5.67
CA THR A 190 7.74 -13.44 5.20
C THR A 190 8.64 -12.22 5.09
N ILE A 191 9.83 -12.29 5.68
CA ILE A 191 10.86 -11.26 5.54
C ILE A 191 12.07 -11.86 4.83
N GLN A 192 12.48 -11.25 3.74
CA GLN A 192 13.65 -11.65 2.97
C GLN A 192 14.55 -10.45 2.71
N VAL A 193 15.86 -10.65 2.83
CA VAL A 193 16.87 -9.63 2.52
C VAL A 193 17.44 -9.90 1.14
N VAL A 194 17.46 -8.86 0.32
CA VAL A 194 18.13 -8.84 -0.99
C VAL A 194 19.52 -8.30 -0.78
N LEU A 195 20.55 -9.08 -1.15
CA LEU A 195 21.92 -8.63 -0.97
C LEU A 195 22.25 -7.49 -1.94
N GLY A 196 22.87 -6.44 -1.41
CA GLY A 196 23.14 -5.17 -2.08
C GLY A 196 24.23 -5.23 -3.16
N SER A 197 24.45 -6.38 -3.78
CA SER A 197 25.44 -6.53 -4.83
C SER A 197 24.79 -6.43 -6.20
N GLY A 198 24.59 -5.23 -6.69
CA GLY A 198 24.39 -5.18 -8.09
C GLY A 198 23.29 -4.30 -8.66
N GLU A 199 23.31 -4.22 -9.95
CA GLU A 199 22.39 -3.48 -10.78
C GLU A 199 21.06 -4.24 -10.86
N HIS A 200 20.02 -3.68 -10.28
CA HIS A 200 18.62 -4.14 -10.43
C HIS A 200 17.67 -2.94 -10.39
N GLU A 201 16.54 -3.06 -11.03
CA GLU A 201 15.58 -1.95 -11.17
C GLU A 201 15.03 -1.46 -9.82
N GLY A 202 15.05 -2.29 -8.77
CA GLY A 202 14.61 -1.94 -7.42
C GLY A 202 15.43 -0.82 -6.74
N VAL A 203 16.63 -0.49 -7.21
CA VAL A 203 17.43 0.65 -6.69
C VAL A 203 16.77 2.01 -6.98
N LEU A 204 15.86 2.07 -7.95
CA LEU A 204 15.21 3.32 -8.34
C LEU A 204 14.18 3.82 -7.32
N GLY A 205 13.74 2.99 -6.40
CA GLY A 205 12.82 3.38 -5.34
C GLY A 205 12.10 2.22 -4.68
N SER A 206 11.47 2.54 -3.54
CA SER A 206 10.64 1.62 -2.79
C SER A 206 9.22 1.60 -3.35
N PHE A 207 8.56 0.45 -3.27
CA PHE A 207 7.18 0.31 -3.71
C PHE A 207 6.47 -0.87 -3.02
N VAL A 208 5.16 -0.77 -2.92
CA VAL A 208 4.30 -1.83 -2.40
C VAL A 208 3.28 -2.22 -3.46
N VAL A 209 3.08 -3.53 -3.67
CA VAL A 209 2.02 -4.06 -4.52
C VAL A 209 1.00 -4.76 -3.63
N ALA A 210 -0.24 -4.29 -3.67
CA ALA A 210 -1.38 -4.86 -2.99
C ALA A 210 -2.22 -5.67 -3.98
N THR A 211 -2.49 -6.94 -3.66
CA THR A 211 -3.44 -7.78 -4.39
C THR A 211 -4.76 -7.79 -3.62
N MET A 212 -5.84 -7.51 -4.32
CA MET A 212 -7.19 -7.48 -3.78
C MET A 212 -7.86 -8.87 -3.89
N GLU A 213 -9.01 -9.04 -3.23
CA GLU A 213 -9.77 -10.31 -3.24
C GLU A 213 -10.19 -10.74 -4.66
N ASP A 214 -10.49 -9.78 -5.54
CA ASP A 214 -10.84 -10.01 -6.96
C ASP A 214 -9.61 -10.26 -7.85
N ARG A 215 -8.42 -10.35 -7.25
CA ARG A 215 -7.11 -10.47 -7.91
C ARG A 215 -6.66 -9.24 -8.69
N SER A 216 -7.35 -8.12 -8.59
CA SER A 216 -6.82 -6.85 -9.08
C SER A 216 -5.63 -6.42 -8.22
N GLU A 217 -4.71 -5.69 -8.82
CA GLU A 217 -3.52 -5.17 -8.15
C GLU A 217 -3.53 -3.65 -8.15
N VAL A 218 -3.01 -3.09 -7.07
CA VAL A 218 -2.76 -1.65 -6.92
C VAL A 218 -1.37 -1.49 -6.31
N ALA A 219 -0.54 -0.65 -6.90
CA ALA A 219 0.78 -0.38 -6.38
C ALA A 219 0.88 1.03 -5.80
N TYR A 220 1.70 1.16 -4.76
CA TYR A 220 2.16 2.43 -4.23
C TYR A 220 3.66 2.54 -4.46
N ILE A 221 4.09 3.60 -5.12
CA ILE A 221 5.50 3.88 -5.42
C ILE A 221 5.92 5.07 -4.57
N GLU A 222 6.93 4.90 -3.74
CA GLU A 222 7.45 5.99 -2.92
C GLU A 222 8.21 7.01 -3.76
N ALA A 223 8.04 8.28 -3.44
CA ALA A 223 8.82 9.36 -4.03
C ALA A 223 9.06 10.47 -3.00
N ALA A 224 10.15 11.22 -3.16
CA ALA A 224 10.63 12.21 -2.22
C ALA A 224 9.61 13.30 -1.84
N VAL A 225 8.66 13.60 -2.72
CA VAL A 225 7.64 14.64 -2.49
C VAL A 225 6.27 14.04 -2.23
N ARG A 226 5.85 13.08 -3.05
CA ARG A 226 4.56 12.38 -2.95
C ARG A 226 4.70 11.01 -3.56
N GLY A 227 4.21 9.98 -2.87
CA GLY A 227 4.05 8.67 -3.46
C GLY A 227 2.97 8.67 -4.56
N ILE A 228 3.02 7.68 -5.41
CA ILE A 228 2.10 7.49 -6.52
C ILE A 228 1.39 6.16 -6.31
N THR A 229 0.06 6.15 -6.27
CA THR A 229 -0.72 4.91 -6.36
C THR A 229 -1.09 4.69 -7.82
N THR A 230 -0.91 3.50 -8.32
CA THR A 230 -1.25 3.15 -9.68
C THR A 230 -1.91 1.78 -9.75
N ASP A 231 -2.92 1.64 -10.59
CA ASP A 231 -3.51 0.40 -11.05
C ASP A 231 -3.31 0.22 -12.57
N ASN A 232 -2.41 1.05 -13.15
CA ASN A 232 -2.10 0.98 -14.57
C ASN A 232 -1.37 -0.34 -14.89
N PRO A 233 -1.88 -1.15 -15.85
CA PRO A 233 -1.28 -2.44 -16.18
C PRO A 233 0.17 -2.37 -16.66
N THR A 234 0.58 -1.25 -17.28
CA THR A 234 1.97 -1.05 -17.72
C THR A 234 2.89 -0.89 -16.53
N ASP A 235 2.51 -0.04 -15.57
CA ASP A 235 3.30 0.17 -14.34
C ASP A 235 3.38 -1.12 -13.53
N LEU A 236 2.24 -1.79 -13.30
CA LEU A 236 2.17 -3.06 -12.59
C LEU A 236 3.03 -4.14 -13.25
N SER A 237 3.07 -4.19 -14.59
CA SER A 237 3.91 -5.14 -15.34
C SER A 237 5.41 -4.86 -15.14
N ILE A 238 5.81 -3.60 -15.01
CA ILE A 238 7.20 -3.22 -14.70
C ILE A 238 7.54 -3.66 -13.29
N LEU A 239 6.69 -3.32 -12.30
CA LEU A 239 6.91 -3.69 -10.91
C LEU A 239 6.92 -5.22 -10.70
N ALA A 240 6.06 -5.95 -11.40
CA ALA A 240 6.03 -7.41 -11.34
C ALA A 240 7.37 -8.03 -11.83
N ARG A 241 7.96 -7.50 -12.91
CA ARG A 241 9.29 -7.95 -13.39
C ARG A 241 10.38 -7.63 -12.39
N THR A 242 10.37 -6.42 -11.84
CA THR A 242 11.29 -6.01 -10.78
C THR A 242 11.20 -6.94 -9.56
N LEU A 243 9.99 -7.29 -9.12
CA LEU A 243 9.78 -8.23 -8.01
C LEU A 243 10.33 -9.62 -8.31
N VAL A 244 10.18 -10.13 -9.55
CA VAL A 244 10.77 -11.43 -9.93
C VAL A 244 12.29 -11.37 -9.83
N GLU A 245 12.92 -10.31 -10.29
CA GLU A 245 14.35 -10.11 -10.18
C GLU A 245 14.82 -10.03 -8.73
N LEU A 246 14.19 -9.18 -7.91
CA LEU A 246 14.51 -9.02 -6.49
C LEU A 246 14.38 -10.34 -5.73
N ARG A 247 13.31 -11.08 -5.93
CA ARG A 247 13.08 -12.38 -5.29
C ARG A 247 14.12 -13.43 -5.71
N SER A 248 14.63 -13.38 -6.94
CA SER A 248 15.67 -14.30 -7.40
C SER A 248 17.02 -14.05 -6.70
N ARG A 249 17.24 -12.86 -6.18
CA ARG A 249 18.44 -12.43 -5.45
C ARG A 249 18.28 -12.48 -3.93
N ALA A 250 17.04 -12.63 -3.45
CA ALA A 250 16.75 -12.62 -2.03
C ALA A 250 17.27 -13.87 -1.32
N LEU A 251 17.81 -13.67 -0.14
CA LEU A 251 18.12 -14.76 0.78
C LEU A 251 16.86 -15.50 1.18
N THR A 252 17.00 -16.77 1.56
CA THR A 252 15.89 -17.49 2.17
C THR A 252 15.49 -16.81 3.48
N GLN A 253 14.26 -17.04 3.96
CA GLN A 253 13.78 -16.49 5.22
C GLN A 253 14.70 -16.85 6.41
N ALA A 254 15.25 -18.05 6.43
CA ALA A 254 16.19 -18.49 7.47
C ALA A 254 17.51 -17.69 7.40
N MET A 255 18.10 -17.58 6.21
CA MET A 255 19.35 -16.83 6.01
C MET A 255 19.15 -15.32 6.27
N SER A 256 18.00 -14.77 5.91
CA SER A 256 17.67 -13.38 6.20
C SER A 256 17.63 -13.11 7.71
N ARG A 257 17.01 -14.01 8.48
CA ARG A 257 17.01 -13.94 9.94
C ARG A 257 18.41 -14.02 10.54
N GLU A 258 19.26 -14.88 10.01
CA GLU A 258 20.66 -15.00 10.46
C GLU A 258 21.42 -13.71 10.16
N LEU A 259 21.26 -13.15 8.98
CA LEU A 259 21.89 -11.87 8.61
C LEU A 259 21.42 -10.73 9.52
N ILE A 260 20.13 -10.60 9.78
CA ILE A 260 19.59 -9.57 10.70
C ILE A 260 20.22 -9.71 12.10
N ARG A 261 20.26 -10.93 12.67
CA ARG A 261 20.90 -11.16 13.99
C ARG A 261 22.38 -10.78 13.98
N LYS A 262 23.09 -11.15 12.91
CA LYS A 262 24.51 -10.80 12.76
C LYS A 262 24.70 -9.28 12.75
N VAL A 263 23.90 -8.55 11.98
CA VAL A 263 23.98 -7.08 11.92
C VAL A 263 23.68 -6.43 13.26
N ILE A 264 22.69 -6.91 14.01
CA ILE A 264 22.43 -6.44 15.38
C ILE A 264 23.71 -6.55 16.21
N GLN A 265 24.31 -7.73 16.27
CA GLN A 265 25.49 -8.01 17.11
C GLN A 265 26.76 -7.25 16.68
N GLU A 266 26.97 -7.08 15.38
CA GLU A 266 28.22 -6.49 14.86
C GLU A 266 28.17 -4.96 14.77
N LYS A 267 26.98 -4.38 14.67
CA LYS A 267 26.87 -2.95 14.36
C LYS A 267 26.02 -2.14 15.38
N TRP A 268 25.02 -2.74 15.98
CA TRP A 268 24.05 -1.97 16.77
C TRP A 268 24.09 -2.24 18.27
N THR A 269 24.73 -3.31 18.71
CA THR A 269 24.94 -3.66 20.15
C THR A 269 26.12 -2.96 20.79
#